data_8b3845fe5a5ef45dbac4bea011770892
#
_entry.id   8b3845fe5a5ef45dbac4bea011770892
#
_cell.length_a   1.000
_cell.length_b   1.000
_cell.length_c   1.000
_cell.angle_alpha   90.00
_cell.angle_beta   90.00
_cell.angle_gamma   90.00
#
_symmetry.space_group_name_H-M   'P 1'
#
loop_
_entity.id
_entity.type
_entity.pdbx_description
1 polymer ?
#
loop_
_entity_poly.entity_id
_entity_poly.type
_entity_poly.pdbx_seq_one_letter_code
_entity_poly.pdbx_strand_id
1 'polypeptide(L)'
;MSRGNINRKYLRRRKNWFQRNWGYLVALLVIAAAVTGGIFGVKAIISSHNAGGAGNNQTDKVQAEQQTQEQTRQVTWIEATEPQKTQEVVYTPPADVRYPYFVKVNRAMGCVTVYGIDSEEKYTIPVKAFTCSVGREGEETIVGEGYRTSDKYEWRLMVDYTYGMYAYRISGGYLFHSVPYYTANNGSLETEEFNKLGSPASLGCVRMCVRDVKWIYDNCPQGTQVTIYDDTTTPGPLGKPEMIKIPLNSPNAGWDPTDPNPQNPWKNCKAEIKGAKDITVKVGEKADLMSGVTAADTCGNDITDDIALVGRYTFDQAGDYDIKYVVTDLIDSRAEVSVKLHVTN
;
A
#
# COMPACT_ATOMS: atom_id res chain seq x y z
N MET A 1 -49.68 11.06 4.54
CA MET A 1 -49.10 10.36 3.40
C MET A 1 -47.62 10.23 3.61
N SER A 2 -47.18 9.05 4.00
CA SER A 2 -45.80 8.67 4.32
C SER A 2 -45.00 8.51 3.03
N ARG A 3 -43.84 9.11 2.91
CA ARG A 3 -42.83 8.78 1.88
C ARG A 3 -41.59 8.26 2.55
N GLY A 4 -41.30 7.02 2.27
CA GLY A 4 -40.27 6.21 2.89
C GLY A 4 -38.84 6.67 2.60
N ASN A 5 -38.06 6.48 3.61
CA ASN A 5 -36.63 6.66 3.69
C ASN A 5 -35.93 5.50 2.93
N ILE A 6 -35.29 5.79 1.80
CA ILE A 6 -34.48 4.79 1.09
C ILE A 6 -33.03 4.95 1.54
N ASN A 7 -32.67 4.14 2.54
CA ASN A 7 -31.30 3.93 2.96
C ASN A 7 -30.53 3.18 1.86
N ARG A 8 -29.80 3.89 0.98
CA ARG A 8 -28.83 3.27 0.08
C ARG A 8 -27.52 2.99 0.84
N LYS A 9 -27.40 1.79 1.39
CA LYS A 9 -26.12 1.23 1.81
C LYS A 9 -25.20 1.16 0.58
N TYR A 10 -24.15 1.95 0.56
CA TYR A 10 -23.02 1.79 -0.36
C TYR A 10 -22.29 0.50 -0.01
N LEU A 11 -22.65 -0.59 -0.65
CA LEU A 11 -21.86 -1.82 -0.65
C LEU A 11 -20.61 -1.55 -1.52
N ARG A 12 -19.49 -1.24 -0.87
CA ARG A 12 -18.17 -1.35 -1.48
C ARG A 12 -17.99 -2.80 -1.94
N ARG A 13 -18.06 -3.07 -3.24
CA ARG A 13 -17.67 -4.36 -3.82
C ARG A 13 -16.16 -4.51 -3.61
N ARG A 14 -15.77 -5.24 -2.57
CA ARG A 14 -14.40 -5.73 -2.45
C ARG A 14 -14.11 -6.59 -3.68
N LYS A 15 -13.03 -6.30 -4.39
CA LYS A 15 -12.54 -7.18 -5.46
C LYS A 15 -12.17 -8.50 -4.79
N ASN A 16 -12.79 -9.62 -5.21
CA ASN A 16 -12.47 -10.93 -4.67
C ASN A 16 -11.02 -11.26 -5.02
N TRP A 17 -10.41 -12.12 -4.23
CA TRP A 17 -9.06 -12.65 -4.41
C TRP A 17 -8.76 -13.01 -5.89
N PHE A 18 -9.71 -13.61 -6.62
CA PHE A 18 -9.62 -13.93 -8.06
C PHE A 18 -9.38 -12.71 -8.96
N GLN A 19 -9.95 -11.55 -8.67
CA GLN A 19 -9.76 -10.33 -9.48
C GLN A 19 -8.42 -9.65 -9.23
N ARG A 20 -7.83 -9.85 -8.04
CA ARG A 20 -6.49 -9.34 -7.71
C ARG A 20 -5.38 -10.23 -8.29
N ASN A 21 -5.61 -11.53 -8.45
CA ASN A 21 -4.61 -12.52 -8.83
C ASN A 21 -4.81 -13.10 -10.25
N TRP A 22 -5.66 -12.49 -11.08
CA TRP A 22 -5.93 -12.96 -12.44
C TRP A 22 -4.66 -13.09 -13.30
N GLY A 23 -3.71 -12.19 -13.15
CA GLY A 23 -2.42 -12.25 -13.84
C GLY A 23 -1.60 -13.49 -13.51
N TYR A 24 -1.61 -13.93 -12.25
CA TYR A 24 -0.90 -15.16 -11.81
C TYR A 24 -1.59 -16.43 -12.32
N LEU A 25 -2.91 -16.45 -12.40
CA LEU A 25 -3.65 -17.61 -12.94
C LEU A 25 -3.39 -17.79 -14.43
N VAL A 26 -3.28 -16.71 -15.19
CA VAL A 26 -2.93 -16.74 -16.62
C VAL A 26 -1.48 -17.22 -16.80
N ALA A 27 -0.54 -16.74 -15.98
CA ALA A 27 0.85 -17.19 -16.02
C ALA A 27 0.99 -18.68 -15.70
N LEU A 28 0.26 -19.22 -14.72
CA LEU A 28 0.25 -20.66 -14.39
C LEU A 28 -0.32 -21.51 -15.52
N LEU A 29 -1.34 -21.04 -16.24
CA LEU A 29 -1.91 -21.75 -17.40
C LEU A 29 -0.92 -21.80 -18.59
N VAL A 30 -0.16 -20.74 -18.82
CA VAL A 30 0.88 -20.71 -19.86
C VAL A 30 2.03 -21.68 -19.53
N ILE A 31 2.45 -21.75 -18.27
CA ILE A 31 3.49 -22.69 -17.81
C ILE A 31 2.99 -24.13 -17.93
N ALA A 32 1.75 -24.43 -17.56
CA ALA A 32 1.16 -25.75 -17.70
C ALA A 32 1.09 -26.21 -19.18
N ALA A 33 0.78 -25.29 -20.11
CA ALA A 33 0.76 -25.58 -21.54
C ALA A 33 2.16 -25.85 -22.12
N ALA A 34 3.20 -25.15 -21.61
CA ALA A 34 4.59 -25.39 -22.02
C ALA A 34 5.13 -26.73 -21.53
N VAL A 35 4.76 -27.16 -20.33
CA VAL A 35 5.17 -28.46 -19.75
C VAL A 35 4.51 -29.64 -20.49
N THR A 36 3.22 -29.54 -20.84
CA THR A 36 2.51 -30.59 -21.59
C THR A 36 3.01 -30.70 -23.04
N GLY A 37 3.37 -29.60 -23.71
CA GLY A 37 3.97 -29.58 -25.04
C GLY A 37 5.35 -30.25 -25.06
N GLY A 38 6.18 -30.11 -24.01
CA GLY A 38 7.49 -30.73 -23.91
C GLY A 38 7.43 -32.25 -23.74
N ILE A 39 6.43 -32.80 -23.06
CA ILE A 39 6.28 -34.24 -22.81
C ILE A 39 5.87 -34.97 -24.09
N PHE A 40 5.10 -34.40 -24.99
CA PHE A 40 4.72 -35.01 -26.26
C PHE A 40 5.87 -35.02 -27.29
N GLY A 41 6.78 -34.02 -27.27
CA GLY A 41 7.93 -33.96 -28.14
C GLY A 41 8.98 -35.03 -27.88
N VAL A 42 9.20 -35.41 -26.61
CA VAL A 42 10.17 -36.42 -26.22
C VAL A 42 9.70 -37.85 -26.54
N LYS A 43 8.40 -38.14 -26.49
CA LYS A 43 7.86 -39.48 -26.88
C LYS A 43 7.98 -39.77 -28.37
N ALA A 44 7.97 -38.78 -29.25
CA ALA A 44 8.10 -38.97 -30.69
C ALA A 44 9.53 -39.30 -31.13
N ILE A 45 10.56 -38.92 -30.37
CA ILE A 45 11.96 -39.16 -30.69
C ILE A 45 12.43 -40.56 -30.24
N ILE A 46 11.80 -41.17 -29.21
CA ILE A 46 12.19 -42.48 -28.69
C ILE A 46 11.58 -43.65 -29.53
N SER A 47 10.55 -43.37 -30.31
CA SER A 47 9.85 -44.41 -31.10
C SER A 47 10.51 -44.79 -32.44
N SER A 48 11.59 -44.10 -32.86
CA SER A 48 12.21 -44.33 -34.17
C SER A 48 13.53 -45.13 -34.17
N HIS A 49 13.98 -45.67 -33.02
CA HIS A 49 15.28 -46.32 -32.93
C HIS A 49 15.30 -47.76 -32.39
N ASN A 50 14.23 -48.53 -32.49
CA ASN A 50 14.27 -49.95 -32.15
C ASN A 50 13.68 -50.83 -33.24
N ALA A 51 14.52 -51.11 -34.26
CA ALA A 51 14.35 -52.30 -35.11
C ALA A 51 15.73 -52.91 -35.34
N GLY A 52 16.00 -54.03 -34.65
CA GLY A 52 17.14 -54.93 -34.99
C GLY A 52 17.96 -55.42 -33.80
N GLY A 53 17.81 -56.69 -33.41
CA GLY A 53 18.81 -57.43 -32.63
C GLY A 53 18.26 -58.22 -31.44
N ALA A 54 17.94 -59.48 -31.65
CA ALA A 54 17.67 -60.47 -30.62
C ALA A 54 18.98 -60.91 -29.93
N GLY A 55 19.02 -60.80 -28.57
CA GLY A 55 20.14 -61.35 -27.75
C GLY A 55 19.67 -61.41 -26.28
N ASN A 56 19.71 -62.68 -25.81
CA ASN A 56 19.32 -63.23 -24.53
C ASN A 56 20.07 -62.55 -23.35
N ASN A 57 19.40 -62.04 -22.35
CA ASN A 57 19.88 -62.02 -20.96
C ASN A 57 18.80 -61.60 -19.98
N GLN A 58 18.34 -62.53 -19.18
CA GLN A 58 17.28 -62.38 -18.19
C GLN A 58 17.76 -61.81 -16.85
N THR A 59 19.07 -61.57 -16.70
CA THR A 59 19.69 -61.05 -15.46
C THR A 59 19.83 -59.54 -15.41
N ASP A 60 19.82 -58.86 -16.56
CA ASP A 60 19.96 -57.38 -16.58
C ASP A 60 18.65 -56.62 -16.40
N LYS A 61 17.49 -57.29 -16.49
CA LYS A 61 16.18 -56.63 -16.30
C LYS A 61 15.87 -56.30 -14.84
N VAL A 62 16.36 -57.06 -13.87
CA VAL A 62 16.09 -56.81 -12.45
C VAL A 62 16.92 -55.67 -11.87
N GLN A 63 18.14 -55.45 -12.41
CA GLN A 63 18.97 -54.29 -12.00
C GLN A 63 18.57 -52.99 -12.70
N ALA A 64 18.00 -53.04 -13.90
CA ALA A 64 17.51 -51.87 -14.60
C ALA A 64 16.19 -51.34 -14.00
N GLU A 65 15.33 -52.19 -13.44
CA GLU A 65 14.09 -51.79 -12.79
C GLU A 65 14.29 -51.16 -11.39
N GLN A 66 15.40 -51.49 -10.72
CA GLN A 66 15.75 -50.84 -9.44
C GLN A 66 16.46 -49.50 -9.60
N GLN A 67 17.08 -49.21 -10.75
CA GLN A 67 17.70 -47.92 -11.04
C GLN A 67 16.75 -46.86 -11.64
N THR A 68 15.51 -47.22 -12.00
CA THR A 68 14.56 -46.31 -12.64
C THR A 68 13.58 -45.68 -11.66
N GLN A 69 13.70 -45.91 -10.33
CA GLN A 69 12.84 -45.29 -9.31
C GLN A 69 13.48 -44.18 -8.52
N GLU A 70 14.72 -43.80 -8.75
CA GLU A 70 15.23 -42.50 -8.37
C GLU A 70 14.89 -41.46 -9.44
N GLN A 71 13.61 -41.30 -9.72
CA GLN A 71 13.14 -40.07 -10.35
C GLN A 71 13.54 -38.95 -9.40
N THR A 72 14.59 -38.22 -9.75
CA THR A 72 15.04 -37.01 -9.07
C THR A 72 13.82 -36.10 -8.91
N ARG A 73 13.19 -36.16 -7.75
CA ARG A 73 12.04 -35.29 -7.42
C ARG A 73 12.54 -33.87 -7.54
N GLN A 74 12.12 -33.21 -8.60
CA GLN A 74 12.57 -31.85 -8.87
C GLN A 74 12.12 -30.96 -7.72
N VAL A 75 13.05 -30.44 -6.92
CA VAL A 75 12.77 -29.59 -5.77
C VAL A 75 12.28 -28.25 -6.28
N THR A 76 11.07 -27.89 -5.92
CA THR A 76 10.47 -26.60 -6.26
C THR A 76 10.73 -25.60 -5.13
N TRP A 77 11.60 -24.63 -5.37
CA TRP A 77 11.88 -23.55 -4.43
C TRP A 77 10.87 -22.42 -4.56
N ILE A 78 10.45 -21.88 -3.43
CA ILE A 78 9.59 -20.69 -3.31
C ILE A 78 10.48 -19.57 -2.80
N GLU A 79 10.58 -18.49 -3.60
CA GLU A 79 11.23 -17.25 -3.22
C GLU A 79 10.12 -16.25 -2.88
N ALA A 80 9.90 -16.05 -1.60
CA ALA A 80 8.92 -15.09 -1.09
C ALA A 80 9.65 -13.79 -0.71
N THR A 81 9.24 -12.68 -1.30
CA THR A 81 9.86 -11.37 -1.08
C THR A 81 8.81 -10.34 -0.69
N GLU A 82 9.24 -9.36 0.08
CA GLU A 82 8.40 -8.22 0.43
C GLU A 82 8.01 -7.46 -0.86
N PRO A 83 6.74 -7.04 -1.02
CA PRO A 83 6.34 -6.18 -2.11
C PRO A 83 7.21 -4.92 -2.09
N GLN A 84 7.79 -4.58 -3.24
CA GLN A 84 8.53 -3.32 -3.33
C GLN A 84 7.56 -2.16 -3.13
N LYS A 85 7.75 -1.38 -2.06
CA LYS A 85 7.11 -0.06 -1.98
C LYS A 85 7.53 0.72 -3.22
N THR A 86 6.59 1.42 -3.85
CA THR A 86 6.92 2.40 -4.89
C THR A 86 8.05 3.27 -4.35
N GLN A 87 9.21 3.24 -5.00
CA GLN A 87 10.37 3.99 -4.51
C GLN A 87 9.97 5.45 -4.36
N GLU A 88 10.10 5.96 -3.15
CA GLU A 88 9.92 7.38 -2.90
C GLU A 88 10.97 8.12 -3.74
N VAL A 89 10.51 9.03 -4.59
CA VAL A 89 11.43 9.82 -5.43
C VAL A 89 12.30 10.67 -4.52
N VAL A 90 13.58 10.31 -4.43
CA VAL A 90 14.56 11.14 -3.70
C VAL A 90 14.81 12.38 -4.53
N TYR A 91 14.15 13.48 -4.17
CA TYR A 91 14.32 14.77 -4.81
C TYR A 91 15.04 15.73 -3.87
N THR A 92 16.16 16.27 -4.32
CA THR A 92 16.89 17.34 -3.61
C THR A 92 16.66 18.65 -4.36
N PRO A 93 16.00 19.64 -3.76
CA PRO A 93 15.80 20.93 -4.39
C PRO A 93 17.14 21.59 -4.74
N PRO A 94 17.27 22.23 -5.93
CA PRO A 94 18.44 23.05 -6.22
C PRO A 94 18.58 24.21 -5.21
N ALA A 95 19.80 24.46 -4.73
CA ALA A 95 20.05 25.41 -3.64
C ALA A 95 19.66 26.86 -3.96
N ASP A 96 19.79 27.26 -5.23
CA ASP A 96 19.57 28.64 -5.68
C ASP A 96 18.17 28.92 -6.20
N VAL A 97 17.23 27.95 -6.10
CA VAL A 97 15.87 28.08 -6.59
C VAL A 97 14.95 28.56 -5.45
N ARG A 98 14.40 29.75 -5.59
CA ARG A 98 13.47 30.33 -4.60
C ARG A 98 12.18 29.54 -4.44
N TYR A 99 11.65 28.95 -5.52
CA TYR A 99 10.40 28.16 -5.54
C TYR A 99 10.70 26.75 -6.08
N PRO A 100 11.25 25.85 -5.26
CA PRO A 100 11.66 24.53 -5.74
C PRO A 100 10.47 23.60 -6.03
N TYR A 101 9.26 23.97 -5.60
CA TYR A 101 8.06 23.15 -5.71
C TYR A 101 6.90 23.87 -6.38
N PHE A 102 6.04 23.08 -7.01
CA PHE A 102 4.74 23.44 -7.52
C PHE A 102 3.70 22.44 -7.01
N VAL A 103 2.57 22.91 -6.50
CA VAL A 103 1.52 22.07 -5.93
C VAL A 103 0.32 22.00 -6.85
N LYS A 104 -0.11 20.79 -7.19
CA LYS A 104 -1.36 20.56 -7.92
C LYS A 104 -2.35 19.81 -7.05
N VAL A 105 -3.59 20.30 -6.97
CA VAL A 105 -4.69 19.67 -6.25
C VAL A 105 -5.71 19.16 -7.25
N ASN A 106 -5.84 17.85 -7.35
CA ASN A 106 -6.94 17.23 -8.08
C ASN A 106 -8.15 17.14 -7.16
N ARG A 107 -9.09 18.09 -7.33
CA ARG A 107 -10.29 18.22 -6.52
C ARG A 107 -11.22 17.01 -6.68
N ALA A 108 -11.41 16.54 -7.90
CA ALA A 108 -12.31 15.43 -8.20
C ALA A 108 -11.91 14.11 -7.51
N MET A 109 -10.62 13.88 -7.31
CA MET A 109 -10.11 12.65 -6.69
C MET A 109 -9.58 12.85 -5.26
N GLY A 110 -9.56 14.08 -4.75
CA GLY A 110 -9.06 14.37 -3.40
C GLY A 110 -7.57 14.01 -3.24
N CYS A 111 -6.74 14.46 -4.19
CA CYS A 111 -5.31 14.18 -4.22
C CYS A 111 -4.50 15.44 -4.49
N VAL A 112 -3.46 15.65 -3.70
CA VAL A 112 -2.45 16.69 -3.91
C VAL A 112 -1.20 16.03 -4.47
N THR A 113 -0.64 16.57 -5.56
CA THR A 113 0.68 16.18 -6.07
C THR A 113 1.61 17.36 -5.99
N VAL A 114 2.79 17.16 -5.41
CA VAL A 114 3.87 18.14 -5.39
C VAL A 114 4.88 17.78 -6.47
N TYR A 115 5.21 18.75 -7.30
CA TYR A 115 6.22 18.64 -8.35
C TYR A 115 7.45 19.44 -7.97
N GLY A 116 8.63 18.84 -8.14
CA GLY A 116 9.92 19.48 -8.08
C GLY A 116 10.29 20.08 -9.43
N ILE A 117 11.15 21.09 -9.39
CA ILE A 117 11.72 21.72 -10.60
C ILE A 117 12.84 20.85 -11.16
N ASP A 118 12.86 20.68 -12.49
CA ASP A 118 13.91 19.95 -13.21
C ASP A 118 15.06 20.86 -13.65
N SER A 119 16.03 20.31 -14.39
CA SER A 119 17.19 21.04 -14.90
C SER A 119 16.84 22.06 -16.00
N GLU A 120 15.64 22.01 -16.56
CA GLU A 120 15.11 22.95 -17.56
C GLU A 120 14.23 24.04 -16.90
N GLU A 121 14.25 24.14 -15.58
CA GLU A 121 13.42 25.06 -14.79
C GLU A 121 11.90 24.80 -14.93
N LYS A 122 11.51 23.55 -15.23
CA LYS A 122 10.12 23.11 -15.34
C LYS A 122 9.73 22.23 -14.16
N TYR A 123 8.48 22.31 -13.71
CA TYR A 123 7.96 21.47 -12.64
C TYR A 123 7.43 20.13 -13.18
N THR A 124 8.35 19.21 -13.51
CA THR A 124 8.04 17.94 -14.15
C THR A 124 8.27 16.72 -13.27
N ILE A 125 9.02 16.87 -12.17
CA ILE A 125 9.39 15.76 -11.29
C ILE A 125 8.31 15.57 -10.21
N PRO A 126 7.48 14.51 -10.25
CA PRO A 126 6.53 14.25 -9.17
C PRO A 126 7.28 13.78 -7.94
N VAL A 127 7.22 14.54 -6.84
CA VAL A 127 8.01 14.31 -5.62
C VAL A 127 7.17 13.66 -4.52
N LYS A 128 5.95 14.15 -4.31
CA LYS A 128 5.03 13.68 -3.25
C LYS A 128 3.60 13.65 -3.76
N ALA A 129 2.84 12.68 -3.25
CA ALA A 129 1.39 12.66 -3.34
C ALA A 129 0.78 12.59 -1.95
N PHE A 130 -0.30 13.31 -1.73
CA PHE A 130 -1.00 13.38 -0.46
C PHE A 130 -2.50 13.22 -0.67
N THR A 131 -3.15 12.48 0.20
CA THR A 131 -4.61 12.41 0.23
C THR A 131 -5.17 13.66 0.90
N CYS A 132 -6.18 14.26 0.29
CA CYS A 132 -6.85 15.42 0.84
C CYS A 132 -8.37 15.32 0.78
N SER A 133 -9.05 16.08 1.63
CA SER A 133 -10.46 16.41 1.51
C SER A 133 -10.61 17.83 1.00
N VAL A 134 -11.51 18.00 0.07
CA VAL A 134 -11.87 19.29 -0.55
C VAL A 134 -13.28 19.71 -0.14
N GLY A 135 -13.77 20.83 -0.64
CA GLY A 135 -15.11 21.32 -0.39
C GLY A 135 -16.19 20.27 -0.73
N ARG A 136 -17.18 20.15 0.17
CA ARG A 136 -18.39 19.34 -0.06
C ARG A 136 -19.32 20.03 -1.07
N GLU A 137 -20.36 19.35 -1.48
CA GLU A 137 -21.40 19.90 -2.37
C GLU A 137 -21.99 21.20 -1.77
N GLY A 138 -22.01 22.25 -2.57
CA GLY A 138 -22.44 23.60 -2.17
C GLY A 138 -21.35 24.46 -1.52
N GLU A 139 -20.19 23.88 -1.22
CA GLU A 139 -19.05 24.56 -0.58
C GLU A 139 -17.75 24.19 -1.32
N GLU A 140 -17.81 24.14 -2.66
CA GLU A 140 -16.74 23.61 -3.47
C GLU A 140 -15.44 24.39 -3.32
N THR A 141 -14.32 23.66 -3.30
CA THR A 141 -12.98 24.25 -3.45
C THR A 141 -12.88 24.91 -4.84
N ILE A 142 -12.35 26.12 -4.90
CA ILE A 142 -12.15 26.85 -6.17
C ILE A 142 -11.27 26.05 -7.13
N VAL A 143 -11.60 26.11 -8.43
CA VAL A 143 -10.75 25.60 -9.51
C VAL A 143 -10.06 26.77 -10.18
N GLY A 144 -8.80 26.58 -10.58
CA GLY A 144 -8.02 27.57 -11.30
C GLY A 144 -6.53 27.35 -11.23
N GLU A 145 -5.83 28.14 -12.01
CA GLU A 145 -4.38 28.10 -12.14
C GLU A 145 -3.75 29.41 -11.65
N GLY A 146 -2.45 29.36 -11.37
CA GLY A 146 -1.66 30.54 -11.04
C GLY A 146 -1.88 31.08 -9.63
N TYR A 147 -2.60 30.37 -8.75
CA TYR A 147 -2.63 30.74 -7.34
C TYR A 147 -1.22 30.70 -6.76
N ARG A 148 -0.98 31.55 -5.76
CA ARG A 148 0.30 31.59 -5.05
C ARG A 148 0.05 31.64 -3.55
N THR A 149 0.74 30.73 -2.84
CA THR A 149 0.64 30.67 -1.38
C THR A 149 1.09 31.99 -0.73
N SER A 150 0.46 32.36 0.40
CA SER A 150 0.77 33.62 1.10
C SER A 150 0.96 33.42 2.60
N ASP A 151 -0.06 33.62 3.43
CA ASP A 151 0.07 33.62 4.88
C ASP A 151 0.16 32.22 5.46
N LYS A 152 1.05 32.02 6.43
CA LYS A 152 1.22 30.82 7.22
C LYS A 152 0.76 31.03 8.66
N TYR A 153 0.05 30.04 9.21
CA TYR A 153 -0.40 30.03 10.59
C TYR A 153 -0.15 28.66 11.19
N GLU A 154 0.49 28.57 12.34
CA GLU A 154 0.63 27.29 13.04
C GLU A 154 -0.75 26.76 13.46
N TRP A 155 -1.56 27.62 14.06
CA TRP A 155 -2.97 27.41 14.34
C TRP A 155 -3.81 28.56 13.79
N ARG A 156 -4.94 28.23 13.18
CA ARG A 156 -5.89 29.21 12.68
C ARG A 156 -7.32 28.84 13.04
N LEU A 157 -8.04 29.81 13.61
CA LEU A 157 -9.49 29.73 13.79
C LEU A 157 -10.16 29.77 12.42
N MET A 158 -11.02 28.81 12.14
CA MET A 158 -11.80 28.67 10.92
C MET A 158 -13.17 29.30 11.04
N VAL A 159 -13.90 29.43 9.93
CA VAL A 159 -15.22 30.07 9.86
C VAL A 159 -16.30 29.33 10.64
N ASP A 160 -16.13 28.03 10.87
CA ASP A 160 -16.98 27.11 11.64
C ASP A 160 -16.58 27.00 13.11
N TYR A 161 -15.72 27.91 13.59
CA TYR A 161 -15.20 27.97 14.97
C TYR A 161 -14.32 26.77 15.36
N THR A 162 -13.89 25.97 14.40
CA THR A 162 -12.86 24.95 14.60
C THR A 162 -11.45 25.50 14.35
N TYR A 163 -10.41 24.72 14.60
CA TYR A 163 -9.02 25.12 14.39
C TYR A 163 -8.33 24.21 13.40
N GLY A 164 -7.56 24.79 12.47
CA GLY A 164 -6.66 24.04 11.59
C GLY A 164 -5.20 24.31 11.94
N MET A 165 -4.41 23.23 12.01
CA MET A 165 -2.95 23.32 12.15
C MET A 165 -2.30 23.55 10.79
N TYR A 166 -1.12 24.19 10.82
CA TYR A 166 -0.29 24.46 9.65
C TYR A 166 -1.08 25.04 8.48
N ALA A 167 -1.98 25.97 8.83
CA ALA A 167 -2.84 26.60 7.83
C ALA A 167 -2.00 27.48 6.92
N TYR A 168 -2.12 27.25 5.61
CA TYR A 168 -1.35 27.91 4.59
C TYR A 168 -2.27 28.42 3.48
N ARG A 169 -2.35 29.73 3.29
CA ARG A 169 -3.28 30.36 2.36
C ARG A 169 -2.91 30.07 0.91
N ILE A 170 -3.90 29.59 0.15
CA ILE A 170 -3.81 29.38 -1.30
C ILE A 170 -4.27 30.64 -2.01
N SER A 171 -5.51 31.10 -1.73
CA SER A 171 -6.13 32.29 -2.31
C SER A 171 -7.38 32.68 -1.52
N GLY A 172 -7.60 33.94 -1.26
CA GLY A 172 -8.80 34.41 -0.53
C GLY A 172 -9.00 33.67 0.80
N GLY A 173 -10.13 32.98 0.96
CA GLY A 173 -10.47 32.18 2.13
C GLY A 173 -9.99 30.74 2.07
N TYR A 174 -9.42 30.28 0.95
CA TYR A 174 -9.02 28.90 0.73
C TYR A 174 -7.61 28.61 1.23
N LEU A 175 -7.47 27.58 2.06
CA LEU A 175 -6.21 27.21 2.69
C LEU A 175 -5.92 25.71 2.53
N PHE A 176 -4.65 25.34 2.55
CA PHE A 176 -4.23 24.04 3.04
C PHE A 176 -4.25 24.10 4.57
N HIS A 177 -4.77 23.09 5.24
CA HIS A 177 -4.68 22.93 6.70
C HIS A 177 -4.93 21.49 7.13
N SER A 178 -4.63 21.16 8.39
CA SER A 178 -4.95 19.85 8.95
C SER A 178 -6.47 19.59 8.92
N VAL A 179 -6.87 18.34 9.20
CA VAL A 179 -8.26 18.11 9.67
C VAL A 179 -8.56 19.02 10.83
N PRO A 180 -9.81 19.49 11.02
CA PRO A 180 -10.17 20.38 12.11
C PRO A 180 -9.99 19.81 13.50
N TYR A 181 -9.76 20.70 14.43
CA TYR A 181 -9.70 20.47 15.89
C TYR A 181 -10.74 21.32 16.60
N TYR A 182 -11.33 20.80 17.66
CA TYR A 182 -12.30 21.58 18.48
C TYR A 182 -11.66 22.79 19.17
N THR A 183 -10.37 22.71 19.48
CA THR A 183 -9.58 23.78 20.11
C THR A 183 -8.18 23.83 19.49
N ALA A 184 -7.40 24.89 19.72
CA ALA A 184 -6.00 24.97 19.32
C ALA A 184 -5.11 24.04 20.18
N ASN A 185 -5.40 22.74 20.18
CA ASN A 185 -4.73 21.71 20.96
C ASN A 185 -4.68 20.42 20.17
N ASN A 186 -3.49 19.78 20.07
CA ASN A 186 -3.25 18.56 19.32
C ASN A 186 -4.10 17.35 19.77
N GLY A 187 -4.60 17.37 21.02
CA GLY A 187 -5.44 16.30 21.58
C GLY A 187 -6.94 16.48 21.37
N SER A 188 -7.37 17.45 20.55
CA SER A 188 -8.78 17.76 20.31
C SER A 188 -9.22 17.61 18.87
N LEU A 189 -8.63 16.66 18.13
CA LEU A 189 -8.95 16.35 16.73
C LEU A 189 -10.43 15.97 16.56
N GLU A 190 -11.06 16.47 15.51
CA GLU A 190 -12.34 15.97 15.02
C GLU A 190 -12.14 14.63 14.28
N THR A 191 -12.14 13.55 15.03
CA THR A 191 -11.80 12.19 14.53
C THR A 191 -12.73 11.72 13.42
N GLU A 192 -14.02 12.03 13.48
CA GLU A 192 -14.96 11.69 12.39
C GLU A 192 -14.57 12.40 11.09
N GLU A 193 -14.14 13.66 11.17
CA GLU A 193 -13.66 14.42 10.01
C GLU A 193 -12.33 13.86 9.49
N PHE A 194 -11.43 13.41 10.37
CA PHE A 194 -10.21 12.73 9.97
C PHE A 194 -10.53 11.46 9.15
N ASN A 195 -11.49 10.69 9.58
CA ASN A 195 -11.91 9.47 8.90
C ASN A 195 -12.58 9.73 7.54
N LYS A 196 -12.93 10.98 7.23
CA LYS A 196 -13.43 11.41 5.90
C LYS A 196 -12.31 11.79 4.93
N LEU A 197 -11.04 11.85 5.36
CA LEU A 197 -9.93 12.18 4.46
C LEU A 197 -9.98 11.34 3.18
N GLY A 198 -9.83 12.04 2.06
CA GLY A 198 -9.96 11.48 0.71
C GLY A 198 -11.36 11.61 0.10
N SER A 199 -12.33 12.19 0.84
CA SER A 199 -13.68 12.49 0.36
C SER A 199 -13.98 13.99 0.51
N PRO A 200 -14.88 14.58 -0.28
CA PRO A 200 -15.34 15.95 -0.08
C PRO A 200 -15.98 16.12 1.30
N ALA A 201 -15.45 17.01 2.13
CA ALA A 201 -15.90 17.17 3.52
C ALA A 201 -15.73 18.59 4.08
N SER A 202 -14.95 19.47 3.43
CA SER A 202 -14.64 20.81 3.94
C SER A 202 -15.67 21.85 3.50
N LEU A 203 -15.50 23.08 4.01
CA LEU A 203 -16.19 24.28 3.57
C LEU A 203 -15.38 25.05 2.50
N GLY A 204 -14.65 24.30 1.64
CA GLY A 204 -13.87 24.85 0.54
C GLY A 204 -12.35 24.71 0.70
N CYS A 205 -11.81 24.59 1.89
CA CYS A 205 -10.38 24.39 2.13
C CYS A 205 -9.90 22.98 1.72
N VAL A 206 -8.58 22.82 1.58
CA VAL A 206 -7.93 21.57 1.31
C VAL A 206 -7.41 20.99 2.63
N ARG A 207 -8.15 20.02 3.20
CA ARG A 207 -7.83 19.36 4.47
C ARG A 207 -6.92 18.17 4.23
N MET A 208 -5.90 17.99 5.08
CA MET A 208 -4.91 16.92 5.00
C MET A 208 -4.64 16.37 6.40
N CYS A 209 -3.95 15.22 6.53
CA CYS A 209 -3.40 14.83 7.82
C CYS A 209 -2.24 15.78 8.21
N VAL A 210 -1.89 15.79 9.48
CA VAL A 210 -0.88 16.72 10.02
C VAL A 210 0.47 16.55 9.35
N ARG A 211 0.97 15.32 9.17
CA ARG A 211 2.24 15.03 8.49
C ARG A 211 2.31 15.69 7.13
N ASP A 212 1.27 15.52 6.34
CA ASP A 212 1.26 15.90 4.92
C ASP A 212 1.09 17.41 4.74
N VAL A 213 0.21 18.05 5.51
CA VAL A 213 0.07 19.53 5.46
C VAL A 213 1.31 20.22 6.06
N LYS A 214 1.91 19.65 7.12
CA LYS A 214 3.16 20.15 7.68
C LYS A 214 4.29 20.07 6.67
N TRP A 215 4.37 19.02 5.86
CA TRP A 215 5.36 18.93 4.80
C TRP A 215 5.24 20.09 3.80
N ILE A 216 4.01 20.42 3.34
CA ILE A 216 3.79 21.59 2.47
C ILE A 216 4.16 22.89 3.19
N TYR A 217 3.74 23.02 4.44
CA TYR A 217 4.02 24.19 5.26
C TYR A 217 5.51 24.47 5.42
N ASP A 218 6.29 23.44 5.67
CA ASP A 218 7.75 23.56 5.91
C ASP A 218 8.55 23.72 4.61
N ASN A 219 8.19 22.98 3.55
CA ASN A 219 9.02 22.88 2.34
C ASN A 219 8.60 23.81 1.20
N CYS A 220 7.37 24.32 1.20
CA CYS A 220 6.89 25.22 0.18
C CYS A 220 6.99 26.67 0.69
N PRO A 221 7.89 27.52 0.15
CA PRO A 221 8.00 28.92 0.56
C PRO A 221 6.75 29.73 0.16
N GLN A 222 6.52 30.86 0.84
CA GLN A 222 5.48 31.80 0.43
C GLN A 222 5.69 32.27 -1.02
N GLY A 223 4.65 32.21 -1.83
CA GLY A 223 4.70 32.45 -3.27
C GLY A 223 4.77 31.17 -4.10
N THR A 224 4.83 29.99 -3.47
CA THR A 224 4.74 28.71 -4.20
C THR A 224 3.46 28.64 -5.02
N GLN A 225 3.59 28.28 -6.28
CA GLN A 225 2.48 28.17 -7.22
C GLN A 225 1.58 26.99 -6.88
N VAL A 226 0.27 27.20 -7.01
CA VAL A 226 -0.76 26.19 -6.81
C VAL A 226 -1.73 26.21 -7.99
N THR A 227 -2.06 25.03 -8.51
CA THR A 227 -3.16 24.80 -9.45
C THR A 227 -4.16 23.85 -8.80
N ILE A 228 -5.47 24.18 -8.89
CA ILE A 228 -6.55 23.30 -8.45
C ILE A 228 -7.39 22.96 -9.68
N TYR A 229 -7.58 21.68 -9.94
CA TYR A 229 -8.21 21.18 -11.16
C TYR A 229 -9.08 19.96 -10.88
N ASP A 230 -9.89 19.55 -11.84
CA ASP A 230 -10.68 18.33 -11.81
C ASP A 230 -10.17 17.36 -12.86
N ASP A 231 -9.79 16.16 -12.42
CA ASP A 231 -9.54 15.00 -13.27
C ASP A 231 -10.16 13.78 -12.57
N THR A 232 -11.12 13.15 -13.22
CA THR A 232 -11.81 11.95 -12.73
C THR A 232 -11.18 10.65 -13.22
N THR A 233 -10.14 10.73 -14.04
CA THR A 233 -9.49 9.58 -14.70
C THR A 233 -8.26 9.10 -13.94
N THR A 234 -7.48 10.03 -13.38
CA THR A 234 -6.27 9.72 -12.61
C THR A 234 -6.10 10.69 -11.44
N PRO A 235 -5.69 10.22 -10.26
CA PRO A 235 -5.40 11.11 -9.14
C PRO A 235 -4.14 11.95 -9.32
N GLY A 236 -3.23 11.47 -10.16
CA GLY A 236 -1.92 12.03 -10.44
C GLY A 236 -0.86 10.92 -10.65
N PRO A 237 0.36 11.27 -11.05
CA PRO A 237 1.38 10.30 -11.48
C PRO A 237 1.87 9.36 -10.38
N LEU A 238 1.78 9.76 -9.11
CA LEU A 238 2.17 8.94 -7.95
C LEU A 238 0.99 8.18 -7.34
N GLY A 239 -0.20 8.27 -7.93
CA GLY A 239 -1.41 7.71 -7.33
C GLY A 239 -1.92 8.56 -6.15
N LYS A 240 -2.99 8.09 -5.52
CA LYS A 240 -3.55 8.66 -4.29
C LYS A 240 -3.21 7.73 -3.13
N PRO A 241 -2.42 8.18 -2.14
CA PRO A 241 -2.12 7.39 -0.95
C PRO A 241 -3.39 6.98 -0.19
N GLU A 242 -3.38 5.81 0.40
CA GLU A 242 -4.42 5.41 1.36
C GLU A 242 -4.17 6.11 2.71
N MET A 243 -5.26 6.27 3.47
CA MET A 243 -5.21 6.91 4.79
C MET A 243 -5.61 5.94 5.89
N ILE A 244 -4.82 5.92 6.96
CA ILE A 244 -5.15 5.20 8.18
C ILE A 244 -6.50 5.71 8.74
N LYS A 245 -7.27 4.85 9.37
CA LYS A 245 -8.52 5.20 10.03
C LYS A 245 -8.34 5.11 11.54
N ILE A 246 -9.01 6.01 12.25
CA ILE A 246 -8.98 6.07 13.71
C ILE A 246 -10.27 5.45 14.23
N PRO A 247 -10.22 4.36 15.03
CA PRO A 247 -11.41 3.86 15.72
C PRO A 247 -11.95 4.92 16.68
N LEU A 248 -13.23 5.28 16.54
CA LEU A 248 -13.83 6.37 17.33
C LEU A 248 -13.85 6.11 18.84
N ASN A 249 -13.79 4.86 19.24
CA ASN A 249 -13.73 4.44 20.66
C ASN A 249 -12.30 4.28 21.18
N SER A 250 -11.29 4.60 20.40
CA SER A 250 -9.90 4.57 20.86
C SER A 250 -9.66 5.68 21.90
N PRO A 251 -8.90 5.41 22.97
CA PRO A 251 -8.50 6.44 23.93
C PRO A 251 -7.62 7.53 23.29
N ASN A 252 -7.01 7.25 22.15
CA ASN A 252 -6.15 8.17 21.41
C ASN A 252 -6.90 8.92 20.27
N ALA A 253 -8.22 8.71 20.13
CA ALA A 253 -8.99 9.19 19.00
C ALA A 253 -8.89 10.72 18.78
N GLY A 254 -8.68 11.50 19.83
CA GLY A 254 -8.51 12.95 19.73
C GLY A 254 -7.18 13.43 19.12
N TRP A 255 -6.30 12.52 18.67
CA TRP A 255 -5.01 12.84 18.06
C TRP A 255 -4.91 12.35 16.64
N ASP A 256 -4.31 13.17 15.76
CA ASP A 256 -3.90 12.71 14.43
C ASP A 256 -2.74 11.73 14.56
N PRO A 257 -2.84 10.47 14.09
CA PRO A 257 -1.77 9.49 14.20
C PRO A 257 -0.47 9.90 13.52
N THR A 258 -0.57 10.81 12.54
CA THR A 258 0.57 11.29 11.74
C THR A 258 1.23 12.53 12.35
N ASP A 259 0.68 13.11 13.43
CA ASP A 259 1.24 14.30 14.07
C ASP A 259 2.62 13.99 14.66
N PRO A 260 3.69 14.71 14.24
CA PRO A 260 5.04 14.51 14.73
C PRO A 260 5.26 14.95 16.18
N ASN A 261 4.28 15.58 16.84
CA ASN A 261 4.38 16.03 18.22
C ASN A 261 4.90 14.89 19.13
N PRO A 262 5.95 15.09 19.93
CA PRO A 262 6.48 14.07 20.85
C PRO A 262 5.46 13.55 21.87
N GLN A 263 4.45 14.34 22.21
CA GLN A 263 3.40 13.97 23.15
C GLN A 263 2.25 13.17 22.50
N ASN A 264 2.30 12.94 21.19
CA ASN A 264 1.29 12.17 20.49
C ASN A 264 1.24 10.74 21.06
N PRO A 265 0.10 10.31 21.66
CA PRO A 265 0.00 9.00 22.29
C PRO A 265 0.11 7.83 21.29
N TRP A 266 -0.20 8.06 20.02
CA TRP A 266 -0.04 7.06 18.96
C TRP A 266 1.41 6.61 18.76
N LYS A 267 2.40 7.41 19.19
CA LYS A 267 3.82 7.02 19.15
C LYS A 267 4.18 5.85 20.07
N ASN A 268 3.32 5.56 21.04
CA ASN A 268 3.45 4.39 21.92
C ASN A 268 2.76 3.14 21.34
N CYS A 269 2.04 3.28 20.22
CA CYS A 269 1.39 2.21 19.50
C CYS A 269 2.22 1.83 18.27
N LYS A 270 2.12 0.56 17.85
CA LYS A 270 2.85 0.04 16.68
C LYS A 270 2.00 -0.96 15.94
N ALA A 271 2.28 -1.15 14.66
CA ALA A 271 1.78 -2.31 13.94
C ALA A 271 2.22 -3.60 14.65
N GLU A 272 1.39 -4.64 14.63
CA GLU A 272 1.60 -5.89 15.35
C GLU A 272 1.20 -7.08 14.48
N ILE A 273 1.98 -8.18 14.57
CA ILE A 273 1.65 -9.47 13.97
C ILE A 273 1.43 -10.47 15.09
N LYS A 274 0.32 -11.22 15.03
CA LYS A 274 -0.05 -12.26 16.02
C LYS A 274 -0.23 -13.61 15.33
N GLY A 275 -0.11 -14.70 16.12
CA GLY A 275 -0.40 -16.06 15.67
C GLY A 275 0.71 -16.73 14.86
N ALA A 276 1.78 -16.00 14.50
CA ALA A 276 2.94 -16.57 13.82
C ALA A 276 3.68 -17.56 14.76
N LYS A 277 3.97 -18.76 14.25
CA LYS A 277 4.63 -19.83 15.00
C LYS A 277 5.38 -20.77 14.04
N ASP A 278 6.30 -21.55 14.58
CA ASP A 278 6.97 -22.60 13.83
C ASP A 278 5.96 -23.63 13.28
N ILE A 279 6.22 -24.11 12.08
CA ILE A 279 5.36 -25.03 11.33
C ILE A 279 6.17 -26.27 10.99
N THR A 280 5.60 -27.45 11.23
CA THR A 280 6.22 -28.73 10.87
C THR A 280 5.34 -29.47 9.88
N VAL A 281 5.91 -29.92 8.76
CA VAL A 281 5.25 -30.73 7.73
C VAL A 281 6.17 -31.88 7.29
N LYS A 282 5.62 -32.87 6.60
CA LYS A 282 6.41 -33.90 5.91
C LYS A 282 6.80 -33.47 4.51
N VAL A 283 7.88 -34.04 4.00
CA VAL A 283 8.32 -33.81 2.60
C VAL A 283 7.17 -34.09 1.63
N GLY A 284 6.82 -33.08 0.82
CA GLY A 284 5.74 -33.13 -0.15
C GLY A 284 4.36 -32.72 0.39
N GLU A 285 4.21 -32.54 1.69
CA GLU A 285 3.02 -32.01 2.31
C GLU A 285 3.08 -30.47 2.32
N LYS A 286 2.04 -29.80 1.81
CA LYS A 286 1.95 -28.33 1.79
C LYS A 286 1.13 -27.84 2.96
N ALA A 287 1.58 -26.77 3.59
CA ALA A 287 0.84 -26.04 4.63
C ALA A 287 0.48 -24.64 4.15
N ASP A 288 -0.64 -24.14 4.64
CA ASP A 288 -0.95 -22.71 4.56
C ASP A 288 -0.19 -21.97 5.67
N LEU A 289 0.88 -21.29 5.27
CA LEU A 289 1.76 -20.55 6.19
C LEU A 289 1.06 -19.32 6.81
N MET A 290 -0.05 -18.85 6.22
CA MET A 290 -0.81 -17.72 6.75
C MET A 290 -1.90 -18.14 7.74
N SER A 291 -2.11 -19.44 7.93
CA SER A 291 -3.19 -19.94 8.80
C SER A 291 -3.04 -19.49 10.24
N GLY A 292 -4.02 -18.71 10.72
CA GLY A 292 -4.07 -18.19 12.09
C GLY A 292 -3.15 -17.00 12.35
N VAL A 293 -2.45 -16.48 11.33
CA VAL A 293 -1.65 -15.25 11.43
C VAL A 293 -2.55 -14.05 11.16
N THR A 294 -2.45 -13.03 11.99
CA THR A 294 -3.19 -11.77 11.86
C THR A 294 -2.27 -10.58 12.08
N ALA A 295 -2.64 -9.42 11.54
CA ALA A 295 -1.93 -8.18 11.81
C ALA A 295 -2.89 -7.02 12.08
N ALA A 296 -2.43 -6.10 12.92
CA ALA A 296 -3.11 -4.83 13.18
C ALA A 296 -2.17 -3.65 12.90
N ASP A 297 -2.73 -2.53 12.41
CA ASP A 297 -2.00 -1.28 12.27
C ASP A 297 -1.81 -0.57 13.63
N THR A 298 -1.10 0.55 13.62
CA THR A 298 -0.87 1.39 14.81
C THR A 298 -2.17 1.82 15.50
N CYS A 299 -3.27 1.96 14.76
CA CYS A 299 -4.57 2.33 15.31
C CYS A 299 -5.44 1.13 15.72
N GLY A 300 -4.97 -0.11 15.49
CA GLY A 300 -5.66 -1.34 15.83
C GLY A 300 -6.63 -1.84 14.75
N ASN A 301 -6.58 -1.29 13.53
CA ASN A 301 -7.36 -1.81 12.41
C ASN A 301 -6.71 -3.08 11.85
N ASP A 302 -7.53 -4.00 11.36
CA ASP A 302 -7.09 -5.24 10.72
C ASP A 302 -6.39 -4.94 9.38
N ILE A 303 -5.11 -5.34 9.29
CA ILE A 303 -4.26 -5.28 8.10
C ILE A 303 -3.65 -6.65 7.78
N THR A 304 -4.35 -7.72 8.14
CA THR A 304 -3.89 -9.11 7.91
C THR A 304 -3.61 -9.40 6.45
N ASP A 305 -4.41 -8.84 5.54
CA ASP A 305 -4.24 -9.00 4.09
C ASP A 305 -2.96 -8.32 3.54
N ASP A 306 -2.32 -7.45 4.33
CA ASP A 306 -1.11 -6.73 3.94
C ASP A 306 0.16 -7.42 4.42
N ILE A 307 0.05 -8.56 5.14
CA ILE A 307 1.22 -9.33 5.58
C ILE A 307 1.94 -9.91 4.37
N ALA A 308 3.23 -9.62 4.26
CA ALA A 308 4.13 -10.25 3.32
C ALA A 308 4.88 -11.40 4.00
N LEU A 309 4.98 -12.54 3.28
CA LEU A 309 5.95 -13.58 3.61
C LEU A 309 7.28 -13.25 2.96
N VAL A 310 8.38 -13.46 3.69
CA VAL A 310 9.73 -13.26 3.19
C VAL A 310 10.57 -14.49 3.56
N GLY A 311 11.27 -15.07 2.59
CA GLY A 311 12.14 -16.22 2.80
C GLY A 311 12.28 -17.09 1.57
N ARG A 312 13.23 -18.00 1.61
CA ARG A 312 13.41 -19.02 0.60
C ARG A 312 13.15 -20.39 1.21
N TYR A 313 12.17 -21.11 0.72
CA TYR A 313 11.78 -22.40 1.27
C TYR A 313 11.26 -23.36 0.22
N THR A 314 11.15 -24.63 0.60
CA THR A 314 10.51 -25.66 -0.22
C THR A 314 9.78 -26.66 0.69
N PHE A 315 8.74 -27.30 0.16
CA PHE A 315 8.10 -28.45 0.80
C PHE A 315 8.63 -29.80 0.27
N ASP A 316 9.49 -29.78 -0.75
CA ASP A 316 9.91 -30.97 -1.49
C ASP A 316 11.21 -31.55 -0.94
N GLN A 317 11.87 -30.91 0.01
CA GLN A 317 13.14 -31.35 0.60
C GLN A 317 13.12 -31.16 2.11
N ALA A 318 13.59 -32.15 2.86
CA ALA A 318 13.74 -32.04 4.30
C ALA A 318 14.76 -30.95 4.67
N GLY A 319 14.45 -30.16 5.68
CA GLY A 319 15.29 -29.06 6.15
C GLY A 319 14.54 -28.05 7.01
N ASP A 320 15.28 -27.14 7.58
CA ASP A 320 14.76 -26.00 8.34
C ASP A 320 14.88 -24.73 7.51
N TYR A 321 13.77 -24.07 7.27
CA TYR A 321 13.70 -22.86 6.47
C TYR A 321 13.27 -21.69 7.32
N ASP A 322 14.01 -20.58 7.25
CA ASP A 322 13.65 -19.33 7.92
C ASP A 322 12.60 -18.59 7.10
N ILE A 323 11.46 -18.31 7.71
CA ILE A 323 10.37 -17.54 7.15
C ILE A 323 10.12 -16.33 8.04
N LYS A 324 9.86 -15.20 7.43
CA LYS A 324 9.57 -13.96 8.11
C LYS A 324 8.23 -13.42 7.63
N TYR A 325 7.35 -13.09 8.57
CA TYR A 325 6.13 -12.32 8.33
C TYR A 325 6.47 -10.85 8.52
N VAL A 326 6.08 -10.01 7.58
CA VAL A 326 6.37 -8.58 7.59
C VAL A 326 5.12 -7.81 7.23
N VAL A 327 4.83 -6.75 7.97
CA VAL A 327 3.78 -5.79 7.63
C VAL A 327 4.27 -4.38 7.93
N THR A 328 3.86 -3.41 7.11
CA THR A 328 4.10 -1.98 7.35
C THR A 328 2.79 -1.25 7.14
N ASP A 329 2.36 -0.48 8.13
CA ASP A 329 1.11 0.26 8.06
C ASP A 329 1.24 1.58 7.26
N LEU A 330 0.13 2.31 7.14
CA LEU A 330 0.03 3.54 6.35
C LEU A 330 0.74 4.76 6.96
N ILE A 331 1.26 4.63 8.17
CA ILE A 331 2.09 5.64 8.85
C ILE A 331 3.51 5.18 9.11
N ASP A 332 3.96 4.17 8.34
CA ASP A 332 5.31 3.62 8.34
C ASP A 332 5.71 2.83 9.60
N SER A 333 4.74 2.42 10.42
CA SER A 333 5.01 1.49 11.51
C SER A 333 5.17 0.07 10.97
N ARG A 334 6.32 -0.55 11.24
CA ARG A 334 6.70 -1.87 10.75
C ARG A 334 6.72 -2.90 11.87
N ALA A 335 6.13 -4.06 11.60
CA ALA A 335 6.26 -5.25 12.42
C ALA A 335 6.84 -6.40 11.61
N GLU A 336 7.68 -7.22 12.24
CA GLU A 336 8.17 -8.47 11.67
C GLU A 336 8.29 -9.56 12.72
N VAL A 337 7.98 -10.81 12.31
CA VAL A 337 8.11 -12.01 13.13
C VAL A 337 8.79 -13.11 12.32
N SER A 338 9.89 -13.65 12.84
CA SER A 338 10.58 -14.79 12.22
C SER A 338 10.10 -16.10 12.83
N VAL A 339 9.88 -17.10 11.98
CA VAL A 339 9.51 -18.47 12.36
C VAL A 339 10.30 -19.45 11.52
N LYS A 340 10.27 -20.73 11.90
CA LYS A 340 10.86 -21.83 11.13
C LYS A 340 9.78 -22.71 10.51
N LEU A 341 10.00 -23.06 9.26
CA LEU A 341 9.31 -24.16 8.58
C LEU A 341 10.22 -25.39 8.65
N HIS A 342 9.83 -26.38 9.44
CA HIS A 342 10.50 -27.67 9.56
C HIS A 342 9.88 -28.65 8.58
N VAL A 343 10.61 -29.05 7.55
CA VAL A 343 10.20 -30.11 6.61
C VAL A 343 10.92 -31.39 6.99
N THR A 344 10.17 -32.37 7.46
CA THR A 344 10.70 -33.66 7.95
C THR A 344 10.43 -34.79 6.97
N ASN A 345 11.24 -35.85 7.04
CA ASN A 345 11.03 -37.07 6.23
C ASN A 345 9.75 -37.82 6.60
#